data_8422d7f03a0aedf320829eb053347685
#
_entry.id   8422d7f03a0aedf320829eb053347685
#
_cell.length_a   1.000
_cell.length_b   1.000
_cell.length_c   1.000
_cell.angle_alpha   90.00
_cell.angle_beta   90.00
_cell.angle_gamma   90.00
#
_symmetry.space_group_name_H-M   'P 1'
#
loop_
_entity.id
_entity.type
_entity.pdbx_description
1 polymer ?
#
loop_
_entity_poly.entity_id
_entity_poly.type
_entity_poly.pdbx_seq_one_letter_code
_entity_poly.pdbx_strand_id
1 'polypeptide(L)'
;GPFFGGRGANAFDDIADVNIAPSTEMAANSSADPAAIDEVVGLLSRAEKPIMIIGDRLAGANVDAVRLAETAGIPVYGHGSAEVNFPASHPLWQGNLSVRAPQAIEAIRSADLILAIGCTVFDDFFYQPGSVIGPGTSLVHIDSDPGSIGKSEPTDIGILAAPPAVVSQLADAVSEIFTGTRAEEAALRVREAKAASTARKEAFGRSAAGQRNGAPMSPATMARALADALPPNATVFNDGISAGGTIFEALSPSERGSYYAIRGGAIGWGMGATMGVQLGMPERPVVGVMGDGTAIMTVQALWTAANSNIPAVFVICNNQSYRVLKLNSNVYHRLQGLPFPDKYVMTDFDIPLDFKAQAEAYGVEGVRVETPEDLAAQVRRGCEMDKPL
;
A
#
# COMPACT_ATOMS: atom_id res chain seq x y z
N GLY A 1 -0.76 -27.59 -32.85
CA GLY A 1 -1.18 -28.02 -31.55
C GLY A 1 -2.49 -27.36 -31.15
N PRO A 2 -3.22 -27.88 -30.18
CA PRO A 2 -4.55 -27.40 -29.81
C PRO A 2 -4.61 -25.92 -29.36
N PHE A 3 -3.49 -25.31 -29.07
CA PHE A 3 -3.42 -23.90 -28.72
C PHE A 3 -3.67 -22.91 -29.87
N PHE A 4 -3.64 -23.35 -31.13
CA PHE A 4 -3.78 -22.48 -32.27
C PHE A 4 -4.95 -22.83 -33.20
N GLY A 5 -5.95 -23.54 -32.69
CA GLY A 5 -7.27 -23.61 -33.27
C GLY A 5 -7.34 -24.11 -34.70
N GLY A 6 -6.88 -25.33 -34.95
CA GLY A 6 -7.33 -26.06 -36.12
C GLY A 6 -8.77 -26.52 -35.89
N ARG A 7 -9.67 -26.35 -36.88
CA ARG A 7 -11.00 -26.98 -36.86
C ARG A 7 -10.84 -28.47 -36.59
N GLY A 8 -11.34 -28.99 -35.50
CA GLY A 8 -11.34 -30.41 -35.15
C GLY A 8 -10.35 -30.83 -34.07
N ALA A 9 -9.62 -29.90 -33.44
CA ALA A 9 -8.76 -30.19 -32.28
C ALA A 9 -8.95 -29.14 -31.20
N ASN A 10 -10.17 -28.78 -30.90
CA ASN A 10 -10.46 -27.82 -29.81
C ASN A 10 -10.40 -28.60 -28.50
N ALA A 11 -9.32 -28.42 -27.74
CA ALA A 11 -9.18 -29.03 -26.41
C ALA A 11 -10.28 -28.58 -25.42
N PHE A 12 -11.14 -27.68 -25.86
CA PHE A 12 -12.27 -27.17 -25.10
C PHE A 12 -13.62 -27.75 -25.54
N ASP A 13 -13.71 -28.50 -26.64
CA ASP A 13 -14.96 -29.13 -27.08
C ASP A 13 -15.45 -30.21 -26.09
N ASP A 14 -14.52 -30.82 -25.35
CA ASP A 14 -14.81 -31.85 -24.34
C ASP A 14 -15.07 -31.26 -22.93
N ILE A 15 -14.98 -29.94 -22.75
CA ILE A 15 -15.19 -29.31 -21.42
C ILE A 15 -16.67 -29.33 -21.00
N ALA A 16 -17.61 -29.50 -21.95
CA ALA A 16 -19.04 -29.56 -21.65
C ALA A 16 -19.39 -30.70 -20.66
N ASP A 17 -18.57 -31.76 -20.61
CA ASP A 17 -18.74 -32.91 -19.72
C ASP A 17 -17.87 -32.87 -18.46
N VAL A 18 -17.11 -31.80 -18.24
CA VAL A 18 -16.29 -31.65 -17.03
C VAL A 18 -17.20 -31.34 -15.84
N ASN A 19 -17.33 -32.30 -14.94
CA ASN A 19 -18.02 -32.08 -13.68
C ASN A 19 -17.17 -31.19 -12.76
N ILE A 20 -17.45 -29.91 -12.79
CA ILE A 20 -16.80 -28.95 -11.90
C ILE A 20 -17.42 -29.16 -10.51
N ALA A 21 -16.62 -29.66 -9.57
CA ALA A 21 -17.02 -29.74 -8.18
C ALA A 21 -17.45 -28.34 -7.68
N PRO A 22 -18.57 -28.25 -6.93
CA PRO A 22 -18.99 -27.00 -6.35
C PRO A 22 -17.88 -26.43 -5.45
N SER A 23 -17.70 -25.12 -5.48
CA SER A 23 -16.75 -24.45 -4.61
C SER A 23 -17.09 -24.74 -3.14
N THR A 24 -16.09 -25.14 -2.36
CA THR A 24 -16.27 -25.33 -0.92
C THR A 24 -16.13 -23.96 -0.25
N GLU A 25 -17.18 -23.52 0.42
CA GLU A 25 -17.08 -22.38 1.33
C GLU A 25 -16.35 -22.83 2.60
N MET A 26 -15.17 -22.26 2.83
CA MET A 26 -14.43 -22.51 4.06
C MET A 26 -14.73 -21.40 5.07
N ALA A 27 -15.23 -21.79 6.25
CA ALA A 27 -15.31 -20.90 7.40
C ALA A 27 -13.89 -20.68 7.97
N ALA A 28 -13.20 -19.66 7.48
CA ALA A 28 -11.80 -19.39 7.81
C ALA A 28 -11.60 -18.43 9.01
N ASN A 29 -12.66 -18.13 9.77
CA ASN A 29 -12.59 -17.22 10.93
C ASN A 29 -12.16 -17.98 12.20
N SER A 30 -10.90 -18.41 12.26
CA SER A 30 -10.31 -18.93 13.48
C SER A 30 -10.02 -17.78 14.45
N SER A 31 -10.53 -17.86 15.67
CA SER A 31 -10.21 -16.96 16.78
C SER A 31 -8.95 -17.40 17.52
N ALA A 32 -8.35 -16.50 18.30
CA ALA A 32 -7.25 -16.85 19.19
C ALA A 32 -7.74 -17.56 20.46
N ASP A 33 -6.84 -18.33 21.08
CA ASP A 33 -7.04 -18.85 22.42
C ASP A 33 -7.24 -17.68 23.41
N PRO A 34 -8.27 -17.70 24.27
CA PRO A 34 -8.48 -16.67 25.29
C PRO A 34 -7.25 -16.39 26.15
N ALA A 35 -6.47 -17.40 26.52
CA ALA A 35 -5.26 -17.23 27.30
C ALA A 35 -4.19 -16.40 26.56
N ALA A 36 -4.07 -16.55 25.22
CA ALA A 36 -3.18 -15.75 24.43
C ALA A 36 -3.67 -14.28 24.32
N ILE A 37 -4.98 -14.06 24.26
CA ILE A 37 -5.57 -12.70 24.31
C ILE A 37 -5.24 -12.05 25.65
N ASP A 38 -5.45 -12.74 26.78
CA ASP A 38 -5.14 -12.23 28.11
C ASP A 38 -3.66 -11.87 28.26
N GLU A 39 -2.76 -12.67 27.70
CA GLU A 39 -1.31 -12.41 27.71
C GLU A 39 -0.98 -11.14 26.91
N VAL A 40 -1.52 -10.97 25.72
CA VAL A 40 -1.33 -9.76 24.89
C VAL A 40 -1.89 -8.53 25.58
N VAL A 41 -3.09 -8.61 26.17
CA VAL A 41 -3.71 -7.51 26.92
C VAL A 41 -2.87 -7.18 28.16
N GLY A 42 -2.31 -8.18 28.82
CA GLY A 42 -1.35 -8.01 29.90
C GLY A 42 -0.08 -7.24 29.48
N LEU A 43 0.46 -7.51 28.29
CA LEU A 43 1.58 -6.73 27.72
C LEU A 43 1.14 -5.29 27.41
N LEU A 44 0.03 -5.10 26.73
CA LEU A 44 -0.52 -3.78 26.40
C LEU A 44 -0.76 -2.92 27.64
N SER A 45 -1.23 -3.53 28.74
CA SER A 45 -1.51 -2.81 29.99
C SER A 45 -0.26 -2.27 30.69
N ARG A 46 0.92 -2.77 30.36
CA ARG A 46 2.22 -2.37 30.93
C ARG A 46 3.08 -1.57 29.96
N ALA A 47 2.70 -1.56 28.67
CA ALA A 47 3.46 -0.88 27.64
C ALA A 47 3.36 0.64 27.76
N GLU A 48 4.51 1.30 27.74
CA GLU A 48 4.62 2.77 27.72
C GLU A 48 4.63 3.31 26.29
N LYS A 49 5.25 2.57 25.35
CA LYS A 49 5.44 2.95 23.97
C LYS A 49 5.01 1.84 23.00
N PRO A 50 3.75 1.38 23.06
CA PRO A 50 3.26 0.38 22.13
C PRO A 50 3.13 0.96 20.73
N ILE A 51 3.40 0.14 19.69
CA ILE A 51 3.05 0.44 18.29
C ILE A 51 2.30 -0.73 17.68
N MET A 52 1.43 -0.44 16.71
CA MET A 52 0.73 -1.45 15.92
C MET A 52 1.17 -1.36 14.46
N ILE A 53 1.57 -2.49 13.90
CA ILE A 53 1.98 -2.61 12.50
C ILE A 53 0.97 -3.52 11.81
N ILE A 54 0.34 -3.03 10.75
CA ILE A 54 -0.75 -3.73 10.08
C ILE A 54 -0.43 -3.97 8.60
N GLY A 55 -0.93 -5.06 8.09
CA GLY A 55 -0.82 -5.43 6.68
C GLY A 55 -2.11 -5.94 6.07
N ASP A 56 -2.01 -6.49 4.85
CA ASP A 56 -3.17 -6.82 4.02
C ASP A 56 -4.06 -7.95 4.56
N ARG A 57 -3.52 -8.84 5.41
CA ARG A 57 -4.32 -9.91 6.01
C ARG A 57 -5.24 -9.44 7.15
N LEU A 58 -5.19 -8.14 7.48
CA LEU A 58 -6.17 -7.48 8.36
C LEU A 58 -7.42 -6.99 7.59
N ALA A 59 -7.50 -7.17 6.29
CA ALA A 59 -8.59 -6.69 5.46
C ALA A 59 -9.98 -6.99 6.06
N GLY A 60 -10.81 -5.94 6.19
CA GLY A 60 -12.15 -6.02 6.73
C GLY A 60 -12.33 -5.67 8.21
N ALA A 61 -11.25 -5.54 9.00
CA ALA A 61 -11.30 -5.23 10.43
C ALA A 61 -11.03 -3.77 10.79
N ASN A 62 -11.24 -2.84 9.86
CA ASN A 62 -10.88 -1.42 10.04
C ASN A 62 -11.54 -0.80 11.29
N VAL A 63 -12.81 -1.15 11.59
CA VAL A 63 -13.53 -0.60 12.74
C VAL A 63 -12.93 -1.09 14.06
N ASP A 64 -12.67 -2.39 14.16
CA ASP A 64 -12.09 -2.98 15.38
C ASP A 64 -10.63 -2.56 15.56
N ALA A 65 -9.87 -2.42 14.46
CA ALA A 65 -8.50 -1.93 14.50
C ALA A 65 -8.45 -0.47 15.00
N VAL A 66 -9.38 0.38 14.57
CA VAL A 66 -9.51 1.76 15.05
C VAL A 66 -9.90 1.74 16.55
N ARG A 67 -10.90 0.96 16.94
CA ARG A 67 -11.34 0.83 18.31
C ARG A 67 -10.21 0.38 19.24
N LEU A 68 -9.46 -0.65 18.86
CA LEU A 68 -8.28 -1.12 19.60
C LEU A 68 -7.23 -0.02 19.76
N ALA A 69 -6.89 0.63 18.63
CA ALA A 69 -5.87 1.68 18.62
C ALA A 69 -6.27 2.89 19.47
N GLU A 70 -7.52 3.34 19.41
CA GLU A 70 -8.01 4.47 20.21
C GLU A 70 -8.07 4.14 21.70
N THR A 71 -8.63 2.97 22.04
CA THR A 71 -8.81 2.57 23.44
C THR A 71 -7.48 2.38 24.15
N ALA A 72 -6.51 1.75 23.51
CA ALA A 72 -5.19 1.51 24.09
C ALA A 72 -4.17 2.63 23.80
N GLY A 73 -4.53 3.63 22.99
CA GLY A 73 -3.64 4.72 22.61
C GLY A 73 -2.42 4.25 21.79
N ILE A 74 -2.64 3.44 20.77
CA ILE A 74 -1.56 2.81 20.02
C ILE A 74 -1.37 3.52 18.66
N PRO A 75 -0.19 4.12 18.38
CA PRO A 75 0.16 4.60 17.04
C PRO A 75 0.18 3.45 16.02
N VAL A 76 -0.38 3.67 14.84
CA VAL A 76 -0.57 2.64 13.80
C VAL A 76 0.28 2.92 12.58
N TYR A 77 0.98 1.91 12.13
CA TYR A 77 1.80 1.94 10.92
C TYR A 77 1.33 0.87 9.93
N GLY A 78 1.38 1.18 8.63
CA GLY A 78 1.20 0.18 7.57
C GLY A 78 2.52 -0.48 7.19
N HIS A 79 2.50 -1.76 6.85
CA HIS A 79 3.64 -2.47 6.29
C HIS A 79 3.22 -3.39 5.16
N GLY A 80 3.72 -3.12 3.94
CA GLY A 80 3.40 -3.91 2.76
C GLY A 80 1.91 -3.87 2.37
N SER A 81 1.15 -2.88 2.83
CA SER A 81 -0.27 -2.77 2.57
C SER A 81 -0.57 -2.34 1.14
N ALA A 82 -1.30 -3.18 0.42
CA ALA A 82 -1.77 -2.91 -0.94
C ALA A 82 -3.23 -2.42 -0.99
N GLU A 83 -3.89 -2.32 0.15
CA GLU A 83 -5.25 -1.79 0.29
C GLU A 83 -5.44 -1.05 1.62
N VAL A 84 -6.62 -0.47 1.84
CA VAL A 84 -6.91 0.30 3.06
C VAL A 84 -7.26 -0.65 4.20
N ASN A 85 -6.32 -0.86 5.12
CA ASN A 85 -6.50 -1.71 6.31
C ASN A 85 -6.71 -0.88 7.60
N PHE A 86 -6.39 0.40 7.54
CA PHE A 86 -6.65 1.39 8.56
C PHE A 86 -6.83 2.76 7.88
N PRO A 87 -7.75 3.63 8.33
CA PRO A 87 -7.94 4.93 7.68
C PRO A 87 -6.68 5.79 7.76
N ALA A 88 -6.07 6.12 6.62
CA ALA A 88 -4.85 6.94 6.59
C ALA A 88 -5.09 8.39 7.01
N SER A 89 -6.35 8.84 7.02
CA SER A 89 -6.74 10.14 7.59
C SER A 89 -6.78 10.15 9.11
N HIS A 90 -6.84 8.96 9.76
CA HIS A 90 -7.00 8.84 11.21
C HIS A 90 -5.81 9.45 11.97
N PRO A 91 -6.04 10.12 13.13
CA PRO A 91 -4.96 10.74 13.91
C PRO A 91 -3.87 9.79 14.37
N LEU A 92 -4.21 8.53 14.65
CA LEU A 92 -3.25 7.51 15.08
C LEU A 92 -2.43 6.92 13.92
N TRP A 93 -2.80 7.18 12.66
CA TRP A 93 -2.03 6.72 11.50
C TRP A 93 -0.71 7.50 11.38
N GLN A 94 0.42 6.78 11.44
CA GLN A 94 1.76 7.33 11.38
C GLN A 94 2.46 7.14 10.02
N GLY A 95 1.79 6.52 9.05
CA GLY A 95 2.32 6.26 7.70
C GLY A 95 2.73 4.81 7.49
N ASN A 96 3.26 4.54 6.29
CA ASN A 96 3.81 3.22 5.97
C ASN A 96 5.25 3.11 6.47
N LEU A 97 5.56 2.03 7.18
CA LEU A 97 6.92 1.73 7.62
C LEU A 97 7.79 1.28 6.44
N SER A 98 8.98 1.83 6.39
CA SER A 98 10.06 1.32 5.57
C SER A 98 11.31 1.19 6.46
N VAL A 99 11.78 -0.03 6.65
CA VAL A 99 13.00 -0.29 7.43
C VAL A 99 14.28 0.33 6.84
N ARG A 100 14.15 1.06 5.74
CA ARG A 100 15.21 1.89 5.14
C ARG A 100 15.16 3.34 5.59
N ALA A 101 14.04 3.76 6.17
CA ALA A 101 13.86 5.13 6.64
C ALA A 101 14.32 5.26 8.10
N PRO A 102 15.24 6.17 8.43
CA PRO A 102 15.74 6.34 9.79
C PRO A 102 14.63 6.56 10.83
N GLN A 103 13.58 7.30 10.46
CA GLN A 103 12.45 7.59 11.33
C GLN A 103 11.62 6.32 11.64
N ALA A 104 11.49 5.40 10.68
CA ALA A 104 10.79 4.14 10.89
C ALA A 104 11.62 3.20 11.80
N ILE A 105 12.93 3.14 11.59
CA ILE A 105 13.84 2.37 12.46
C ILE A 105 13.79 2.92 13.89
N GLU A 106 13.77 4.23 14.06
CA GLU A 106 13.66 4.87 15.38
C GLU A 106 12.33 4.52 16.06
N ALA A 107 11.21 4.57 15.34
CA ALA A 107 9.91 4.18 15.87
C ALA A 107 9.88 2.72 16.34
N ILE A 108 10.47 1.80 15.54
CA ILE A 108 10.55 0.37 15.89
C ILE A 108 11.45 0.17 17.12
N ARG A 109 12.63 0.80 17.16
CA ARG A 109 13.60 0.61 18.23
C ARG A 109 13.22 1.26 19.55
N SER A 110 12.42 2.32 19.52
CA SER A 110 11.94 3.00 20.73
C SER A 110 10.67 2.37 21.31
N ALA A 111 10.01 1.47 20.57
CA ALA A 111 8.85 0.75 21.08
C ALA A 111 9.26 -0.27 22.14
N ASP A 112 8.43 -0.43 23.16
CA ASP A 112 8.53 -1.51 24.16
C ASP A 112 7.62 -2.69 23.85
N LEU A 113 6.60 -2.46 23.01
CA LEU A 113 5.69 -3.48 22.51
C LEU A 113 5.36 -3.21 21.04
N ILE A 114 5.48 -4.23 20.21
CA ILE A 114 5.05 -4.22 18.81
C ILE A 114 3.94 -5.24 18.61
N LEU A 115 2.77 -4.78 18.18
CA LEU A 115 1.70 -5.64 17.67
C LEU A 115 1.79 -5.70 16.14
N ALA A 116 2.29 -6.78 15.59
CA ALA A 116 2.31 -7.03 14.15
C ALA A 116 1.10 -7.86 13.75
N ILE A 117 0.23 -7.32 12.90
CA ILE A 117 -1.07 -7.89 12.61
C ILE A 117 -1.29 -8.02 11.10
N GLY A 118 -1.37 -9.26 10.61
CA GLY A 118 -1.65 -9.56 9.22
C GLY A 118 -0.60 -9.06 8.23
N CYS A 119 0.66 -8.99 8.66
CA CYS A 119 1.78 -8.53 7.85
C CYS A 119 3.02 -9.40 8.05
N THR A 120 3.89 -9.45 7.05
CA THR A 120 5.24 -10.00 7.22
C THR A 120 6.10 -8.95 7.89
N VAL A 121 6.69 -9.28 9.04
CA VAL A 121 7.44 -8.30 9.84
C VAL A 121 8.85 -8.18 9.29
N PHE A 122 9.14 -7.01 8.86
CA PHE A 122 10.34 -6.35 8.39
C PHE A 122 11.06 -7.03 7.22
N ASP A 123 10.29 -7.43 6.21
CA ASP A 123 10.86 -7.82 4.92
C ASP A 123 11.55 -6.63 4.25
N ASP A 124 12.79 -6.81 3.81
CA ASP A 124 13.49 -5.86 2.94
C ASP A 124 14.28 -6.59 1.84
N PHE A 125 14.52 -5.87 0.73
CA PHE A 125 15.38 -6.35 -0.36
C PHE A 125 16.86 -6.41 0.03
N PHE A 126 17.28 -5.62 1.00
CA PHE A 126 18.66 -5.57 1.44
C PHE A 126 18.81 -6.26 2.79
N TYR A 127 19.68 -7.26 2.82
CA TYR A 127 20.05 -7.86 4.09
C TYR A 127 20.67 -6.81 5.02
N GLN A 128 20.10 -6.68 6.19
CA GLN A 128 20.64 -5.90 7.29
C GLN A 128 21.06 -6.88 8.40
N PRO A 129 22.32 -6.84 8.86
CA PRO A 129 22.75 -7.71 9.94
C PRO A 129 22.09 -7.29 11.26
N GLY A 130 21.60 -8.28 12.01
CA GLY A 130 20.98 -8.07 13.32
C GLY A 130 19.49 -7.71 13.25
N SER A 131 18.87 -7.65 14.43
CA SER A 131 17.46 -7.28 14.57
C SER A 131 17.26 -5.78 14.39
N VAL A 132 16.15 -5.40 13.76
CA VAL A 132 15.69 -4.00 13.72
C VAL A 132 14.92 -3.62 14.97
N ILE A 133 14.48 -4.62 15.75
CA ILE A 133 13.74 -4.45 17.02
C ILE A 133 14.73 -4.07 18.13
N GLY A 134 14.32 -3.14 19.01
CA GLY A 134 15.11 -2.70 20.15
C GLY A 134 15.30 -3.81 21.21
N PRO A 135 16.39 -3.80 21.97
CA PRO A 135 16.53 -4.72 23.09
C PRO A 135 15.44 -4.46 24.14
N GLY A 136 14.73 -5.50 24.56
CA GLY A 136 13.64 -5.41 25.55
C GLY A 136 12.27 -5.08 24.97
N THR A 137 12.16 -4.92 23.65
CA THR A 137 10.86 -4.80 22.97
C THR A 137 10.23 -6.17 22.84
N SER A 138 8.98 -6.32 23.28
CA SER A 138 8.18 -7.53 23.02
C SER A 138 7.54 -7.45 21.63
N LEU A 139 7.60 -8.54 20.88
CA LEU A 139 6.92 -8.69 19.58
C LEU A 139 5.78 -9.70 19.71
N VAL A 140 4.56 -9.23 19.48
CA VAL A 140 3.37 -10.05 19.24
C VAL A 140 3.09 -10.10 17.76
N HIS A 141 3.04 -11.29 17.17
CA HIS A 141 2.78 -11.46 15.74
C HIS A 141 1.51 -12.29 15.53
N ILE A 142 0.50 -11.66 14.96
CA ILE A 142 -0.82 -12.23 14.69
C ILE A 142 -0.99 -12.38 13.19
N ASP A 143 -1.13 -13.62 12.72
CA ASP A 143 -1.26 -13.88 11.29
C ASP A 143 -2.05 -15.15 10.99
N SER A 144 -2.66 -15.22 9.81
CA SER A 144 -3.27 -16.43 9.27
C SER A 144 -2.29 -17.30 8.48
N ASP A 145 -1.09 -16.77 8.18
CA ASP A 145 -0.02 -17.50 7.50
C ASP A 145 1.06 -17.93 8.51
N PRO A 146 1.19 -19.23 8.81
CA PRO A 146 2.21 -19.71 9.73
C PRO A 146 3.63 -19.44 9.24
N GLY A 147 3.85 -19.30 7.94
CA GLY A 147 5.15 -18.99 7.35
C GLY A 147 5.60 -17.53 7.55
N SER A 148 4.68 -16.66 7.97
CA SER A 148 4.99 -15.25 8.28
C SER A 148 5.41 -15.05 9.73
N ILE A 149 4.86 -15.84 10.67
CA ILE A 149 5.09 -15.68 12.11
C ILE A 149 6.54 -16.07 12.45
N GLY A 150 7.28 -15.13 13.04
CA GLY A 150 8.66 -15.35 13.47
C GLY A 150 9.68 -15.53 12.33
N LYS A 151 9.30 -15.21 11.09
CA LYS A 151 10.14 -15.43 9.90
C LYS A 151 11.41 -14.60 9.89
N SER A 152 11.32 -13.33 10.18
CA SER A 152 12.45 -12.39 10.08
C SER A 152 12.93 -11.88 11.43
N GLU A 153 12.07 -11.84 12.43
CA GLU A 153 12.38 -11.37 13.78
C GLU A 153 11.90 -12.38 14.82
N PRO A 154 12.63 -12.57 15.92
CA PRO A 154 12.16 -13.38 17.04
C PRO A 154 10.84 -12.84 17.57
N THR A 155 9.87 -13.73 17.76
CA THR A 155 8.51 -13.38 18.18
C THR A 155 8.25 -13.96 19.57
N ASP A 156 7.85 -13.11 20.52
CA ASP A 156 7.56 -13.54 21.89
C ASP A 156 6.22 -14.26 21.98
N ILE A 157 5.19 -13.70 21.30
CA ILE A 157 3.87 -14.33 21.20
C ILE A 157 3.47 -14.43 19.71
N GLY A 158 3.38 -15.65 19.19
CA GLY A 158 2.86 -15.94 17.86
C GLY A 158 1.41 -16.42 17.94
N ILE A 159 0.47 -15.75 17.28
CA ILE A 159 -0.93 -16.14 17.22
C ILE A 159 -1.29 -16.52 15.78
N LEU A 160 -1.48 -17.81 15.52
CA LEU A 160 -1.96 -18.32 14.24
C LEU A 160 -3.50 -18.36 14.24
N ALA A 161 -4.10 -17.30 13.74
CA ALA A 161 -5.55 -17.15 13.65
C ALA A 161 -5.92 -16.11 12.58
N ALA A 162 -7.20 -15.92 12.31
CA ALA A 162 -7.67 -14.87 11.40
C ALA A 162 -7.46 -13.49 12.04
N PRO A 163 -6.59 -12.62 11.49
CA PRO A 163 -6.28 -11.32 12.10
C PRO A 163 -7.52 -10.47 12.43
N PRO A 164 -8.56 -10.40 11.56
CA PRO A 164 -9.79 -9.68 11.90
C PRO A 164 -10.48 -10.17 13.17
N ALA A 165 -10.56 -11.49 13.37
CA ALA A 165 -11.20 -12.06 14.55
C ALA A 165 -10.40 -11.78 15.83
N VAL A 166 -9.06 -11.87 15.75
CA VAL A 166 -8.18 -11.58 16.89
C VAL A 166 -8.22 -10.10 17.26
N VAL A 167 -8.24 -9.19 16.29
CA VAL A 167 -8.35 -7.75 16.56
C VAL A 167 -9.66 -7.40 17.24
N SER A 168 -10.78 -8.05 16.84
CA SER A 168 -12.06 -7.89 17.52
C SER A 168 -11.99 -8.36 18.99
N GLN A 169 -11.42 -9.54 19.25
CA GLN A 169 -11.21 -10.07 20.61
C GLN A 169 -10.34 -9.13 21.45
N LEU A 170 -9.22 -8.63 20.90
CA LEU A 170 -8.34 -7.69 21.59
C LEU A 170 -9.05 -6.36 21.90
N ALA A 171 -9.83 -5.83 20.95
CA ALA A 171 -10.55 -4.59 21.14
C ALA A 171 -11.61 -4.70 22.27
N ASP A 172 -12.30 -5.85 22.35
CA ASP A 172 -13.25 -6.14 23.43
C ASP A 172 -12.52 -6.22 24.79
N ALA A 173 -11.50 -7.06 24.89
CA ALA A 173 -10.75 -7.26 26.13
C ALA A 173 -10.04 -5.99 26.61
N VAL A 174 -9.46 -5.20 25.72
CA VAL A 174 -8.83 -3.92 26.03
C VAL A 174 -9.86 -2.91 26.55
N SER A 175 -11.07 -2.88 25.99
CA SER A 175 -12.13 -1.97 26.42
C SER A 175 -12.57 -2.20 27.89
N GLU A 176 -12.44 -3.43 28.38
CA GLU A 176 -12.75 -3.78 29.77
C GLU A 176 -11.67 -3.32 30.76
N ILE A 177 -10.40 -3.30 30.34
CA ILE A 177 -9.24 -3.09 31.20
C ILE A 177 -8.73 -1.64 31.16
N PHE A 178 -8.83 -0.95 30.02
CA PHE A 178 -8.33 0.41 29.85
C PHE A 178 -9.31 1.45 30.44
N THR A 179 -9.35 1.49 31.77
CA THR A 179 -10.15 2.43 32.59
C THR A 179 -9.25 3.18 33.57
N GLY A 180 -9.72 4.30 34.12
CA GLY A 180 -8.96 5.09 35.09
C GLY A 180 -7.60 5.55 34.52
N THR A 181 -6.54 5.32 35.28
CA THR A 181 -5.17 5.75 34.91
C THR A 181 -4.71 5.23 33.55
N ARG A 182 -5.05 3.98 33.18
CA ARG A 182 -4.70 3.43 31.88
C ARG A 182 -5.37 4.18 30.74
N ALA A 183 -6.61 4.59 30.90
CA ALA A 183 -7.31 5.40 29.91
C ALA A 183 -6.69 6.81 29.80
N GLU A 184 -6.20 7.40 30.90
CA GLU A 184 -5.50 8.68 30.88
C GLU A 184 -4.16 8.60 30.15
N GLU A 185 -3.38 7.53 30.37
CA GLU A 185 -2.12 7.24 29.69
C GLU A 185 -2.36 6.99 28.19
N ALA A 186 -3.37 6.20 27.83
CA ALA A 186 -3.77 5.99 26.44
C ALA A 186 -4.15 7.31 25.76
N ALA A 187 -4.93 8.16 26.43
CA ALA A 187 -5.32 9.48 25.92
C ALA A 187 -4.11 10.41 25.71
N LEU A 188 -3.06 10.30 26.54
CA LEU A 188 -1.81 11.03 26.32
C LEU A 188 -1.13 10.56 25.03
N ARG A 189 -0.95 9.26 24.83
CA ARG A 189 -0.37 8.67 23.61
C ARG A 189 -1.17 9.05 22.37
N VAL A 190 -2.50 9.07 22.44
CA VAL A 190 -3.37 9.54 21.34
C VAL A 190 -3.06 10.99 20.96
N ARG A 191 -2.90 11.89 21.96
CA ARG A 191 -2.55 13.30 21.69
C ARG A 191 -1.19 13.44 21.03
N GLU A 192 -0.19 12.70 21.49
CA GLU A 192 1.16 12.72 20.93
C GLU A 192 1.17 12.19 19.49
N ALA A 193 0.52 11.05 19.23
CA ALA A 193 0.41 10.47 17.91
C ALA A 193 -0.33 11.40 16.94
N LYS A 194 -1.40 12.07 17.39
CA LYS A 194 -2.12 13.08 16.62
C LYS A 194 -1.22 14.26 16.25
N ALA A 195 -0.42 14.76 17.18
CA ALA A 195 0.52 15.86 16.92
C ALA A 195 1.57 15.44 15.87
N ALA A 196 2.14 14.24 15.99
CA ALA A 196 3.09 13.69 15.03
C ALA A 196 2.47 13.51 13.62
N SER A 197 1.26 12.94 13.54
CA SER A 197 0.52 12.79 12.29
C SER A 197 0.22 14.14 11.63
N THR A 198 -0.18 15.15 12.42
CA THR A 198 -0.43 16.51 11.94
C THR A 198 0.85 17.14 11.37
N ALA A 199 1.95 17.08 12.12
CA ALA A 199 3.25 17.61 11.68
C ALA A 199 3.74 16.96 10.37
N ARG A 200 3.55 15.64 10.21
CA ARG A 200 3.88 14.90 8.99
C ARG A 200 3.05 15.38 7.79
N LYS A 201 1.73 15.52 7.96
CA LYS A 201 0.81 16.00 6.91
C LYS A 201 1.13 17.45 6.51
N GLU A 202 1.44 18.31 7.46
CA GLU A 202 1.86 19.69 7.19
C GLU A 202 3.22 19.73 6.44
N ALA A 203 4.18 18.90 6.82
CA ALA A 203 5.46 18.81 6.14
C ALA A 203 5.28 18.37 4.68
N PHE A 204 4.40 17.37 4.44
CA PHE A 204 4.02 16.97 3.09
C PHE A 204 3.36 18.12 2.32
N GLY A 205 2.41 18.84 2.93
CA GLY A 205 1.75 20.01 2.33
C GLY A 205 2.75 21.10 1.91
N ARG A 206 3.74 21.42 2.76
CA ARG A 206 4.83 22.37 2.42
C ARG A 206 5.66 21.87 1.24
N SER A 207 6.01 20.58 1.21
CA SER A 207 6.76 19.97 0.10
C SER A 207 5.98 20.06 -1.22
N ALA A 208 4.68 19.78 -1.19
CA ALA A 208 3.82 19.87 -2.37
C ALA A 208 3.63 21.29 -2.89
N ALA A 209 3.60 22.29 -1.98
CA ALA A 209 3.44 23.70 -2.34
C ALA A 209 4.74 24.34 -2.86
N GLY A 210 5.91 23.90 -2.39
CA GLY A 210 7.21 24.53 -2.63
C GLY A 210 7.74 24.44 -4.07
N GLN A 211 7.13 23.63 -4.93
CA GLN A 211 7.60 23.39 -6.30
C GLN A 211 6.51 23.58 -7.37
N ARG A 212 5.50 24.41 -7.09
CA ARG A 212 4.39 24.67 -8.04
C ARG A 212 4.81 25.24 -9.38
N ASN A 213 5.93 25.93 -9.46
CA ASN A 213 6.36 26.69 -10.65
C ASN A 213 7.59 26.10 -11.35
N GLY A 214 7.96 24.84 -11.07
CA GLY A 214 9.13 24.20 -11.68
C GLY A 214 8.73 23.02 -12.57
N ALA A 215 9.16 23.03 -13.82
CA ALA A 215 9.15 21.83 -14.67
C ALA A 215 10.49 21.11 -14.53
N PRO A 216 10.50 19.79 -14.33
CA PRO A 216 9.36 18.87 -14.19
C PRO A 216 8.68 18.94 -12.80
N MET A 217 7.40 18.55 -12.75
CA MET A 217 6.65 18.44 -11.48
C MET A 217 7.38 17.55 -10.47
N SER A 218 7.45 17.99 -9.22
CA SER A 218 7.89 17.07 -8.16
C SER A 218 6.86 15.96 -7.90
N PRO A 219 7.27 14.79 -7.39
CA PRO A 219 6.33 13.76 -6.99
C PRO A 219 5.26 14.26 -6.00
N ALA A 220 5.61 15.14 -5.06
CA ALA A 220 4.68 15.70 -4.08
C ALA A 220 3.64 16.63 -4.72
N THR A 221 4.08 17.51 -5.64
CA THR A 221 3.20 18.42 -6.40
C THR A 221 2.24 17.63 -7.29
N MET A 222 2.76 16.64 -8.03
CA MET A 222 1.97 15.75 -8.87
C MET A 222 0.93 14.98 -8.06
N ALA A 223 1.35 14.34 -6.97
CA ALA A 223 0.46 13.55 -6.13
C ALA A 223 -0.63 14.42 -5.47
N ARG A 224 -0.31 15.64 -5.08
CA ARG A 224 -1.29 16.59 -4.55
C ARG A 224 -2.30 17.02 -5.61
N ALA A 225 -1.85 17.36 -6.82
CA ALA A 225 -2.72 17.74 -7.93
C ALA A 225 -3.67 16.58 -8.31
N LEU A 226 -3.15 15.35 -8.33
CA LEU A 226 -3.95 14.15 -8.53
C LEU A 226 -5.02 14.02 -7.44
N ALA A 227 -4.63 14.07 -6.16
CA ALA A 227 -5.56 13.91 -5.05
C ALA A 227 -6.68 14.97 -5.05
N ASP A 228 -6.34 16.24 -5.36
CA ASP A 228 -7.30 17.34 -5.45
C ASP A 228 -8.24 17.25 -6.67
N ALA A 229 -7.88 16.44 -7.66
CA ALA A 229 -8.68 16.26 -8.87
C ALA A 229 -9.69 15.11 -8.77
N LEU A 230 -9.46 14.15 -7.92
CA LEU A 230 -10.29 12.94 -7.82
C LEU A 230 -11.68 13.25 -7.25
N PRO A 231 -12.75 12.69 -7.84
CA PRO A 231 -14.05 12.69 -7.20
C PRO A 231 -14.05 11.84 -5.92
N PRO A 232 -14.94 12.15 -4.94
CA PRO A 232 -14.93 11.50 -3.63
C PRO A 232 -15.07 9.97 -3.67
N ASN A 233 -15.76 9.44 -4.68
CA ASN A 233 -15.98 8.00 -4.86
C ASN A 233 -14.96 7.32 -5.76
N ALA A 234 -13.88 8.01 -6.18
CA ALA A 234 -12.87 7.41 -7.04
C ALA A 234 -12.09 6.30 -6.33
N THR A 235 -11.64 5.34 -7.12
CA THR A 235 -10.69 4.31 -6.69
C THR A 235 -9.35 4.53 -7.39
N VAL A 236 -8.26 4.49 -6.65
CA VAL A 236 -6.91 4.60 -7.21
C VAL A 236 -6.20 3.27 -7.13
N PHE A 237 -5.64 2.83 -8.27
CA PHE A 237 -4.66 1.75 -8.30
C PHE A 237 -3.27 2.34 -8.46
N ASN A 238 -2.36 2.05 -7.52
CA ASN A 238 -1.03 2.64 -7.46
C ASN A 238 0.07 1.61 -7.77
N ASP A 239 0.71 1.77 -8.94
CA ASP A 239 1.93 1.06 -9.38
C ASP A 239 3.09 2.06 -9.61
N GLY A 240 3.07 3.16 -8.88
CA GLY A 240 4.09 4.23 -8.95
C GLY A 240 5.26 3.97 -8.02
N ILE A 241 6.12 3.00 -8.32
CA ILE A 241 7.17 2.48 -7.43
C ILE A 241 7.95 3.60 -6.69
N SER A 242 8.57 4.53 -7.42
CA SER A 242 9.35 5.61 -6.79
C SER A 242 8.49 6.77 -6.26
N ALA A 243 7.26 6.91 -6.74
CA ALA A 243 6.30 7.92 -6.30
C ALA A 243 5.18 7.33 -5.41
N GLY A 244 5.09 6.01 -5.29
CA GLY A 244 3.96 5.31 -4.68
C GLY A 244 3.65 5.75 -3.25
N GLY A 245 4.66 5.88 -2.41
CA GLY A 245 4.49 6.38 -1.04
C GLY A 245 4.01 7.83 -1.00
N THR A 246 4.48 8.67 -1.92
CA THR A 246 4.06 10.07 -2.05
C THR A 246 2.60 10.18 -2.52
N ILE A 247 2.19 9.31 -3.44
CA ILE A 247 0.80 9.21 -3.91
C ILE A 247 -0.11 8.77 -2.75
N PHE A 248 0.25 7.73 -2.01
CA PHE A 248 -0.50 7.27 -0.84
C PHE A 248 -0.67 8.38 0.21
N GLU A 249 0.41 9.11 0.50
CA GLU A 249 0.39 10.22 1.47
C GLU A 249 -0.55 11.36 1.03
N ALA A 250 -0.52 11.72 -0.26
CA ALA A 250 -1.39 12.75 -0.82
C ALA A 250 -2.87 12.35 -0.79
N LEU A 251 -3.17 11.10 -1.15
CA LEU A 251 -4.53 10.56 -1.18
C LEU A 251 -5.10 10.37 0.22
N SER A 252 -4.26 10.00 1.18
CA SER A 252 -4.67 9.69 2.55
C SER A 252 -5.92 8.79 2.60
N PRO A 253 -5.93 7.61 1.92
CA PRO A 253 -7.13 6.83 1.69
C PRO A 253 -7.69 6.30 3.01
N SER A 254 -9.01 6.35 3.16
CA SER A 254 -9.67 6.05 4.43
C SER A 254 -10.79 5.03 4.31
N GLU A 255 -11.34 4.86 3.11
CA GLU A 255 -12.42 3.93 2.84
C GLU A 255 -11.89 2.69 2.13
N ARG A 256 -12.40 1.54 2.51
CA ARG A 256 -12.13 0.29 1.82
C ARG A 256 -12.57 0.38 0.36
N GLY A 257 -11.73 -0.07 -0.56
CA GLY A 257 -11.99 0.00 -1.99
C GLY A 257 -11.66 1.34 -2.64
N SER A 258 -11.23 2.36 -1.89
CA SER A 258 -10.77 3.63 -2.48
C SER A 258 -9.33 3.59 -2.97
N TYR A 259 -8.55 2.58 -2.55
CA TYR A 259 -7.14 2.47 -2.89
C TYR A 259 -6.69 1.02 -2.97
N TYR A 260 -5.93 0.74 -4.02
CA TYR A 260 -5.18 -0.51 -4.20
C TYR A 260 -3.76 -0.21 -4.66
N ALA A 261 -2.83 -1.09 -4.37
CA ALA A 261 -1.44 -1.01 -4.83
C ALA A 261 -0.90 -2.38 -5.25
N ILE A 262 0.28 -2.38 -5.84
CA ILE A 262 0.94 -3.63 -6.20
C ILE A 262 1.30 -4.45 -4.96
N ARG A 263 1.24 -5.78 -5.09
CA ARG A 263 1.72 -6.73 -4.09
C ARG A 263 2.99 -7.42 -4.58
N GLY A 264 3.90 -7.71 -3.65
CA GLY A 264 5.09 -8.49 -3.93
C GLY A 264 6.14 -7.82 -4.85
N GLY A 265 5.99 -6.53 -5.17
CA GLY A 265 6.97 -5.75 -5.94
C GLY A 265 7.07 -6.11 -7.44
N ALA A 266 6.14 -6.89 -7.99
CA ALA A 266 6.10 -7.22 -9.41
C ALA A 266 5.55 -6.04 -10.23
N ILE A 267 6.43 -5.33 -10.93
CA ILE A 267 6.06 -4.20 -11.81
C ILE A 267 5.38 -4.67 -13.10
N GLY A 268 4.57 -3.77 -13.70
CA GLY A 268 3.83 -4.06 -14.94
C GLY A 268 2.43 -4.61 -14.70
N TRP A 269 2.03 -4.81 -13.47
CA TRP A 269 0.68 -5.26 -13.14
C TRP A 269 -0.37 -4.13 -13.22
N GLY A 270 0.06 -2.88 -13.04
CA GLY A 270 -0.79 -1.72 -12.84
C GLY A 270 -1.85 -1.48 -13.92
N MET A 271 -1.51 -1.64 -15.20
CA MET A 271 -2.48 -1.41 -16.29
C MET A 271 -3.61 -2.44 -16.27
N GLY A 272 -3.27 -3.73 -16.18
CA GLY A 272 -4.26 -4.81 -16.10
C GLY A 272 -5.11 -4.71 -14.83
N ALA A 273 -4.49 -4.43 -13.68
CA ALA A 273 -5.18 -4.28 -12.42
C ALA A 273 -6.15 -3.09 -12.42
N THR A 274 -5.77 -1.94 -13.00
CA THR A 274 -6.65 -0.78 -13.15
C THR A 274 -7.92 -1.14 -13.89
N MET A 275 -7.79 -1.85 -15.01
CA MET A 275 -8.95 -2.36 -15.77
C MET A 275 -9.78 -3.36 -14.95
N GLY A 276 -9.11 -4.29 -14.24
CA GLY A 276 -9.79 -5.26 -13.39
C GLY A 276 -10.59 -4.60 -12.27
N VAL A 277 -10.04 -3.58 -11.63
CA VAL A 277 -10.74 -2.78 -10.61
C VAL A 277 -11.96 -2.06 -11.22
N GLN A 278 -11.79 -1.46 -12.42
CA GLN A 278 -12.91 -0.79 -13.10
C GLN A 278 -14.04 -1.77 -13.47
N LEU A 279 -13.70 -2.98 -13.89
CA LEU A 279 -14.70 -4.01 -14.18
C LEU A 279 -15.39 -4.53 -12.92
N GLY A 280 -14.67 -4.60 -11.81
CA GLY A 280 -15.20 -5.02 -10.51
C GLY A 280 -16.00 -3.94 -9.77
N MET A 281 -15.80 -2.66 -10.13
CA MET A 281 -16.44 -1.48 -9.53
C MET A 281 -16.90 -0.51 -10.62
N PRO A 282 -17.86 -0.91 -11.49
CA PRO A 282 -18.24 -0.13 -12.66
C PRO A 282 -18.88 1.22 -12.31
N GLU A 283 -19.40 1.38 -11.10
CA GLU A 283 -20.03 2.61 -10.61
C GLU A 283 -19.02 3.65 -10.09
N ARG A 284 -17.74 3.31 -10.01
CA ARG A 284 -16.69 4.21 -9.52
C ARG A 284 -15.72 4.57 -10.63
N PRO A 285 -15.30 5.83 -10.76
CA PRO A 285 -14.15 6.16 -11.59
C PRO A 285 -12.88 5.50 -11.05
N VAL A 286 -12.12 4.85 -11.90
CA VAL A 286 -10.86 4.20 -11.52
C VAL A 286 -9.69 4.87 -12.21
N VAL A 287 -8.71 5.29 -11.40
CA VAL A 287 -7.48 5.94 -11.85
C VAL A 287 -6.29 5.06 -11.51
N GLY A 288 -5.64 4.52 -12.53
CA GLY A 288 -4.35 3.84 -12.38
C GLY A 288 -3.19 4.82 -12.44
N VAL A 289 -2.32 4.80 -11.44
CA VAL A 289 -1.11 5.63 -11.41
C VAL A 289 0.11 4.72 -11.43
N MET A 290 0.95 4.86 -12.45
CA MET A 290 2.10 3.99 -12.64
C MET A 290 3.35 4.74 -13.08
N GLY A 291 4.51 4.19 -12.80
CA GLY A 291 5.76 4.69 -13.36
C GLY A 291 5.93 4.31 -14.84
N ASP A 292 6.78 5.01 -15.55
CA ASP A 292 7.13 4.70 -16.95
C ASP A 292 7.71 3.29 -17.11
N GLY A 293 8.61 2.89 -16.20
CA GLY A 293 9.20 1.56 -16.19
C GLY A 293 8.21 0.44 -15.87
N THR A 294 7.11 0.72 -15.16
CA THR A 294 6.03 -0.24 -14.93
C THR A 294 5.07 -0.28 -16.12
N ALA A 295 4.71 0.88 -16.65
CA ALA A 295 3.79 1.01 -17.76
C ALA A 295 4.29 0.31 -19.02
N ILE A 296 5.57 0.45 -19.37
CA ILE A 296 6.15 -0.15 -20.58
C ILE A 296 6.09 -1.69 -20.58
N MET A 297 6.00 -2.32 -19.39
CA MET A 297 5.92 -3.79 -19.30
C MET A 297 4.62 -4.34 -19.89
N THR A 298 3.53 -3.57 -19.84
CA THR A 298 2.18 -4.02 -20.26
C THR A 298 1.39 -2.93 -20.98
N VAL A 299 2.06 -2.00 -21.65
CA VAL A 299 1.42 -0.86 -22.34
C VAL A 299 0.37 -1.29 -23.38
N GLN A 300 0.52 -2.48 -23.97
CA GLN A 300 -0.47 -3.07 -24.87
C GLN A 300 -1.84 -3.33 -24.22
N ALA A 301 -1.94 -3.29 -22.89
CA ALA A 301 -3.22 -3.35 -22.19
C ALA A 301 -4.15 -2.18 -22.54
N LEU A 302 -3.62 -1.06 -23.02
CA LEU A 302 -4.40 0.07 -23.54
C LEU A 302 -5.27 -0.34 -24.73
N TRP A 303 -4.77 -1.26 -25.60
CA TRP A 303 -5.60 -1.83 -26.66
C TRP A 303 -6.83 -2.57 -26.10
N THR A 304 -6.64 -3.36 -25.04
CA THR A 304 -7.74 -4.05 -24.37
C THR A 304 -8.74 -3.07 -23.78
N ALA A 305 -8.26 -2.01 -23.13
CA ALA A 305 -9.11 -0.96 -22.57
C ALA A 305 -9.97 -0.30 -23.66
N ALA A 306 -9.35 0.08 -24.77
CA ALA A 306 -10.05 0.69 -25.92
C ALA A 306 -11.04 -0.30 -26.57
N ASN A 307 -10.57 -1.52 -26.90
CA ASN A 307 -11.37 -2.53 -27.59
C ASN A 307 -12.60 -2.99 -26.79
N SER A 308 -12.50 -2.96 -25.45
CA SER A 308 -13.56 -3.40 -24.54
C SER A 308 -14.31 -2.24 -23.87
N ASN A 309 -14.03 -0.99 -24.26
CA ASN A 309 -14.63 0.23 -23.71
C ASN A 309 -14.57 0.28 -22.17
N ILE A 310 -13.40 0.00 -21.59
CA ILE A 310 -13.20 0.05 -20.13
C ILE A 310 -12.82 1.49 -19.76
N PRO A 311 -13.68 2.26 -19.08
CA PRO A 311 -13.51 3.70 -18.85
C PRO A 311 -12.56 4.00 -17.69
N ALA A 312 -11.32 3.52 -17.77
CA ALA A 312 -10.30 3.77 -16.76
C ALA A 312 -9.34 4.89 -17.19
N VAL A 313 -8.85 5.65 -16.22
CA VAL A 313 -7.84 6.69 -16.43
C VAL A 313 -6.46 6.14 -16.10
N PHE A 314 -5.51 6.29 -17.03
CA PHE A 314 -4.13 5.83 -16.86
C PHE A 314 -3.18 7.03 -16.73
N VAL A 315 -2.67 7.29 -15.53
CA VAL A 315 -1.70 8.35 -15.25
C VAL A 315 -0.29 7.76 -15.21
N ILE A 316 0.54 8.10 -16.20
CA ILE A 316 1.91 7.59 -16.28
C ILE A 316 2.90 8.65 -15.82
N CYS A 317 3.58 8.37 -14.69
CA CYS A 317 4.64 9.21 -14.14
C CYS A 317 5.94 8.95 -14.93
N ASN A 318 6.14 9.73 -16.00
CA ASN A 318 7.24 9.54 -16.93
C ASN A 318 8.47 10.35 -16.54
N ASN A 319 9.44 9.71 -15.90
CA ASN A 319 10.74 10.29 -15.54
C ASN A 319 11.90 9.74 -16.39
N GLN A 320 11.63 8.94 -17.41
CA GLN A 320 12.57 8.33 -18.34
C GLN A 320 13.65 7.48 -17.65
N SER A 321 13.30 6.84 -16.53
CA SER A 321 14.30 6.11 -15.76
C SER A 321 13.69 5.09 -14.79
N TYR A 322 14.34 3.97 -14.61
CA TYR A 322 14.15 3.09 -13.45
C TYR A 322 14.71 3.74 -12.16
N ARG A 323 14.14 4.88 -11.79
CA ARG A 323 14.63 5.72 -10.69
C ARG A 323 14.78 4.97 -9.37
N VAL A 324 13.92 4.01 -9.06
CA VAL A 324 14.00 3.21 -7.84
C VAL A 324 15.31 2.43 -7.74
N LEU A 325 15.88 1.98 -8.87
CA LEU A 325 17.15 1.27 -8.87
C LEU A 325 18.31 2.19 -8.50
N LYS A 326 18.28 3.46 -8.92
CA LYS A 326 19.26 4.48 -8.50
C LYS A 326 19.15 4.75 -7.01
N LEU A 327 17.93 4.90 -6.49
CA LEU A 327 17.69 5.11 -5.07
C LEU A 327 18.18 3.91 -4.23
N ASN A 328 17.89 2.70 -4.68
CA ASN A 328 18.33 1.47 -4.01
C ASN A 328 19.87 1.32 -4.06
N SER A 329 20.50 1.63 -5.19
CA SER A 329 21.97 1.66 -5.30
C SER A 329 22.57 2.63 -4.27
N ASN A 330 22.00 3.82 -4.13
CA ASN A 330 22.47 4.80 -3.13
C ASN A 330 22.28 4.31 -1.69
N VAL A 331 21.16 3.61 -1.41
CA VAL A 331 20.96 2.98 -0.09
C VAL A 331 22.04 1.94 0.17
N TYR A 332 22.32 1.05 -0.78
CA TYR A 332 23.37 0.04 -0.67
C TYR A 332 24.74 0.67 -0.44
N HIS A 333 25.14 1.65 -1.26
CA HIS A 333 26.43 2.33 -1.11
C HIS A 333 26.58 2.98 0.26
N ARG A 334 25.53 3.61 0.78
CA ARG A 334 25.51 4.20 2.12
C ARG A 334 25.70 3.15 3.21
N LEU A 335 24.99 2.02 3.11
CA LEU A 335 25.08 0.92 4.09
C LEU A 335 26.48 0.29 4.11
N GLN A 336 27.15 0.26 2.96
CA GLN A 336 28.50 -0.29 2.82
C GLN A 336 29.62 0.76 3.06
N GLY A 337 29.28 2.02 3.35
CA GLY A 337 30.27 3.10 3.47
C GLY A 337 30.99 3.42 2.16
N LEU A 338 30.39 3.11 1.02
CA LEU A 338 30.96 3.34 -0.32
C LEU A 338 30.53 4.72 -0.87
N PRO A 339 31.34 5.36 -1.73
CA PRO A 339 30.90 6.56 -2.46
C PRO A 339 29.74 6.23 -3.39
N PHE A 340 28.86 7.21 -3.63
CA PHE A 340 27.79 7.04 -4.60
C PHE A 340 28.38 6.88 -6.01
N PRO A 341 27.74 6.07 -6.89
CA PRO A 341 28.24 5.87 -8.24
C PRO A 341 28.10 7.15 -9.06
N ASP A 342 29.11 7.46 -9.85
CA ASP A 342 29.06 8.59 -10.82
C ASP A 342 28.07 8.32 -11.94
N LYS A 343 27.85 7.04 -12.27
CA LYS A 343 26.93 6.60 -13.33
C LYS A 343 26.16 5.34 -12.91
N TYR A 344 24.85 5.36 -13.14
CA TYR A 344 23.99 4.19 -12.95
C TYR A 344 23.81 3.47 -14.29
N VAL A 345 24.24 2.22 -14.35
CA VAL A 345 24.23 1.44 -15.60
C VAL A 345 22.80 0.95 -15.88
N MET A 346 22.34 1.12 -17.13
CA MET A 346 21.06 0.62 -17.66
C MET A 346 19.82 1.06 -16.86
N THR A 347 19.86 2.20 -16.22
CA THR A 347 18.72 2.71 -15.45
C THR A 347 17.96 3.83 -16.16
N ASP A 348 18.57 4.48 -17.14
CA ASP A 348 17.95 5.53 -17.93
C ASP A 348 17.47 4.97 -19.28
N PHE A 349 16.40 5.53 -19.82
CA PHE A 349 15.88 5.19 -21.13
C PHE A 349 16.52 6.13 -22.15
N ASP A 350 17.52 5.64 -22.88
CA ASP A 350 18.26 6.43 -23.87
C ASP A 350 17.35 6.88 -25.03
N ILE A 351 16.35 6.06 -25.37
CA ILE A 351 15.28 6.44 -26.29
C ILE A 351 14.06 6.87 -25.46
N PRO A 352 13.63 8.13 -25.57
CA PRO A 352 12.49 8.63 -24.81
C PRO A 352 11.20 7.85 -25.09
N LEU A 353 10.48 7.49 -24.03
CA LEU A 353 9.19 6.82 -24.14
C LEU A 353 8.09 7.86 -24.38
N ASP A 354 7.42 7.78 -25.52
CA ASP A 354 6.26 8.59 -25.85
C ASP A 354 4.96 7.82 -25.59
N PHE A 355 4.47 7.89 -24.37
CA PHE A 355 3.24 7.21 -23.96
C PHE A 355 1.98 7.81 -24.61
N LYS A 356 2.01 9.09 -25.02
CA LYS A 356 0.92 9.69 -25.78
C LYS A 356 0.77 9.01 -27.14
N ALA A 357 1.84 8.92 -27.90
CA ALA A 357 1.83 8.24 -29.18
C ALA A 357 1.46 6.76 -29.06
N GLN A 358 1.94 6.08 -28.00
CA GLN A 358 1.58 4.68 -27.74
C GLN A 358 0.09 4.53 -27.43
N ALA A 359 -0.50 5.39 -26.61
CA ALA A 359 -1.92 5.37 -26.29
C ALA A 359 -2.76 5.55 -27.57
N GLU A 360 -2.44 6.54 -28.39
CA GLU A 360 -3.12 6.82 -29.65
C GLU A 360 -3.02 5.63 -30.63
N ALA A 361 -1.86 4.97 -30.70
CA ALA A 361 -1.67 3.77 -31.52
C ALA A 361 -2.53 2.57 -31.08
N TYR A 362 -2.92 2.52 -29.79
CA TYR A 362 -3.80 1.52 -29.21
C TYR A 362 -5.27 1.95 -29.16
N GLY A 363 -5.63 3.13 -29.69
CA GLY A 363 -7.00 3.63 -29.75
C GLY A 363 -7.47 4.32 -28.46
N VAL A 364 -6.55 4.67 -27.58
CA VAL A 364 -6.83 5.47 -26.38
C VAL A 364 -6.38 6.91 -26.61
N GLU A 365 -7.17 7.89 -26.18
CA GLU A 365 -6.75 9.29 -26.23
C GLU A 365 -5.56 9.50 -25.29
N GLY A 366 -4.43 9.98 -25.83
CA GLY A 366 -3.22 10.27 -25.08
C GLY A 366 -3.02 11.76 -24.88
N VAL A 367 -2.81 12.20 -23.64
CA VAL A 367 -2.54 13.60 -23.31
C VAL A 367 -1.24 13.71 -22.53
N ARG A 368 -0.33 14.57 -23.00
CA ARG A 368 0.88 14.94 -22.24
C ARG A 368 0.58 16.14 -21.37
N VAL A 369 0.84 16.02 -20.07
CA VAL A 369 0.66 17.07 -19.08
C VAL A 369 2.00 17.40 -18.41
N GLU A 370 2.27 18.67 -18.17
CA GLU A 370 3.51 19.15 -17.57
C GLU A 370 3.27 20.06 -16.36
N THR A 371 2.02 20.50 -16.15
CA THR A 371 1.63 21.34 -15.02
C THR A 371 0.65 20.61 -14.08
N PRO A 372 0.63 20.97 -12.79
CA PRO A 372 -0.35 20.43 -11.84
C PRO A 372 -1.79 20.72 -12.26
N GLU A 373 -2.04 21.89 -12.83
CA GLU A 373 -3.34 22.37 -13.27
C GLU A 373 -3.85 21.53 -14.45
N ASP A 374 -2.99 21.26 -15.44
CA ASP A 374 -3.33 20.41 -16.58
C ASP A 374 -3.58 18.97 -16.15
N LEU A 375 -2.73 18.43 -15.26
CA LEU A 375 -2.96 17.08 -14.70
C LEU A 375 -4.32 17.00 -14.04
N ALA A 376 -4.64 17.95 -13.17
CA ALA A 376 -5.92 17.97 -12.46
C ALA A 376 -7.11 18.09 -13.43
N ALA A 377 -6.98 18.89 -14.47
CA ALA A 377 -8.03 19.05 -15.49
C ALA A 377 -8.27 17.75 -16.26
N GLN A 378 -7.20 17.05 -16.68
CA GLN A 378 -7.32 15.81 -17.44
C GLN A 378 -7.82 14.64 -16.57
N VAL A 379 -7.41 14.56 -15.31
CA VAL A 379 -7.92 13.54 -14.38
C VAL A 379 -9.43 13.71 -14.15
N ARG A 380 -9.89 14.94 -13.88
CA ARG A 380 -11.35 15.21 -13.74
C ARG A 380 -12.10 14.80 -15.00
N ARG A 381 -11.61 15.25 -16.18
CA ARG A 381 -12.21 14.90 -17.46
C ARG A 381 -12.28 13.38 -17.66
N GLY A 382 -11.17 12.68 -17.42
CA GLY A 382 -11.09 11.23 -17.57
C GLY A 382 -12.06 10.48 -16.66
N CYS A 383 -12.25 10.96 -15.42
CA CYS A 383 -13.22 10.39 -14.47
C CYS A 383 -14.69 10.56 -14.90
N GLU A 384 -14.98 11.48 -15.83
CA GLU A 384 -16.32 11.74 -16.37
C GLU A 384 -16.55 11.07 -17.74
N MET A 385 -15.51 10.47 -18.32
CA MET A 385 -15.61 9.81 -19.63
C MET A 385 -16.16 8.40 -19.50
N ASP A 386 -16.82 7.94 -20.57
CA ASP A 386 -17.31 6.57 -20.76
C ASP A 386 -16.31 5.67 -21.53
N LYS A 387 -15.09 6.12 -21.72
CA LYS A 387 -14.01 5.44 -22.44
C LYS A 387 -12.65 5.74 -21.78
N PRO A 388 -11.60 4.92 -22.06
CA PRO A 388 -10.29 5.09 -21.45
C PRO A 388 -9.58 6.39 -21.86
N LEU A 389 -8.80 6.95 -20.92
CA LEU A 389 -7.92 8.10 -21.12
C LEU A 389 -6.52 7.80 -20.60
#